data_5266690d51616bcb705dffe881e073af
#
_entry.id   5266690d51616bcb705dffe881e073af
#
_cell.length_a   1.000
_cell.length_b   1.000
_cell.length_c   1.000
_cell.angle_alpha   90.00
_cell.angle_beta   90.00
_cell.angle_gamma   90.00
#
_symmetry.space_group_name_H-M   'P 1'
#
loop_
_entity.id
_entity.type
_entity.pdbx_description
1 polymer ?
#
loop_
_entity_poly.entity_id
_entity_poly.type
_entity_poly.pdbx_seq_one_letter_code
_entity_poly.pdbx_strand_id
1 'polypeptide(L)'
;MCVFCGNIYKSHSSELPKASEILRTSVLGTNQELATYLTTGFWQEWGSSARKFNLTSTGINSKDGVLTYNTTGNVYDNNGISSEKAVLVDESFKLLENTFGIDFQKTTNTNADIRFSDSYSGAYAYSISSSENIEYSNINISDTWNYGLNGFGNYTFQTILHEIGHALGLGHQGLYNGSGSYPSDANYINDSWQSSIMSYFSQTENTSINADYAYLSSFSSVDLIAIDDLYSSQGFSISNAFLGDTIYGFNSNISDTTSQIFSELTSWINTTAFTIADGSGNDTFDFSGFTNNQNIDLRPTEKSLSSLYSSNIAGLTGNLSISAGTIIENAFGGSGNDTITGNSSENTLNGGEGNDLLIGGTGDDTFVIDSILDTVNENLNEGTDLILTSVSYTLPNNVEKITLTGSLDINATGNDLDNTFKSNSGTNEIDGALGSDNIIFDGLFNDYSLSSSNGNLVIEDNRSDSLNGTTTLFNVEIAEFSDSTKTITELLNGLNSITERNYSTENLNTNDANT
;
A
#
# COMPACT_ATOMS: atom_id res chain seq x y z
N MET A 1 16.33 -17.90 -16.65
CA MET A 1 15.47 -19.05 -17.04
C MET A 1 16.04 -20.30 -16.39
N CYS A 2 15.28 -20.89 -15.49
CA CYS A 2 15.68 -22.08 -14.74
C CYS A 2 15.89 -23.26 -15.71
N VAL A 3 17.09 -23.81 -15.79
CA VAL A 3 17.42 -24.87 -16.78
C VAL A 3 17.20 -26.27 -16.21
N PHE A 4 17.06 -26.46 -14.89
CA PHE A 4 16.86 -27.76 -14.24
C PHE A 4 16.23 -27.63 -12.85
N CYS A 5 14.97 -27.29 -12.76
CA CYS A 5 14.22 -27.43 -11.53
C CYS A 5 13.66 -28.85 -11.38
N GLY A 6 14.40 -29.72 -10.72
CA GLY A 6 13.93 -31.05 -10.32
C GLY A 6 14.34 -32.22 -11.22
N ASN A 7 15.25 -32.98 -10.72
CA ASN A 7 15.63 -34.39 -10.92
C ASN A 7 17.10 -34.64 -11.30
N ILE A 8 17.94 -34.84 -10.30
CA ILE A 8 19.22 -35.53 -10.47
C ILE A 8 19.09 -37.06 -10.29
N TYR A 9 17.90 -37.60 -10.05
CA TYR A 9 17.70 -39.06 -9.96
C TYR A 9 16.45 -39.51 -10.71
N LYS A 10 16.54 -39.56 -12.05
CA LYS A 10 15.94 -40.62 -12.87
C LYS A 10 16.69 -40.75 -14.19
N SER A 11 17.68 -41.66 -14.25
CA SER A 11 18.08 -42.28 -15.49
C SER A 11 16.92 -43.16 -15.99
N HIS A 12 16.01 -42.56 -16.73
CA HIS A 12 15.15 -43.31 -17.67
C HIS A 12 14.62 -42.32 -18.69
N SER A 13 15.01 -42.50 -19.92
CA SER A 13 14.34 -41.98 -21.09
C SER A 13 12.87 -42.46 -21.09
N SER A 14 11.99 -41.67 -20.59
CA SER A 14 10.57 -41.81 -20.90
C SER A 14 10.03 -40.40 -21.12
N GLU A 15 9.49 -40.18 -22.31
CA GLU A 15 8.68 -39.03 -22.64
C GLU A 15 7.77 -38.70 -21.43
N LEU A 16 7.74 -37.42 -21.02
CA LEU A 16 6.76 -36.94 -20.08
C LEU A 16 5.39 -37.48 -20.48
N PRO A 17 4.55 -37.97 -19.55
CA PRO A 17 3.20 -38.34 -19.92
C PRO A 17 2.61 -37.13 -20.62
N LYS A 18 2.23 -37.27 -21.90
CA LYS A 18 1.41 -36.30 -22.60
C LYS A 18 0.15 -36.16 -21.74
N ALA A 19 0.12 -35.12 -20.91
CA ALA A 19 -1.11 -34.69 -20.26
C ALA A 19 -2.14 -34.62 -21.39
N SER A 20 -3.27 -35.28 -21.23
CA SER A 20 -4.41 -35.17 -22.13
C SER A 20 -4.55 -33.72 -22.54
N GLU A 21 -4.77 -33.45 -23.84
CA GLU A 21 -5.07 -32.14 -24.40
C GLU A 21 -6.29 -31.54 -23.68
N ILE A 22 -6.12 -31.07 -22.44
CA ILE A 22 -7.02 -30.14 -21.80
C ILE A 22 -6.63 -28.81 -22.43
N LEU A 23 -7.58 -28.16 -23.10
CA LEU A 23 -7.48 -26.78 -23.54
C LEU A 23 -7.20 -25.92 -22.29
N ARG A 24 -5.92 -25.68 -21.98
CA ARG A 24 -5.44 -25.06 -20.72
C ARG A 24 -5.56 -23.55 -20.68
N THR A 25 -6.09 -22.88 -21.69
CA THR A 25 -5.85 -21.45 -21.92
C THR A 25 -7.09 -20.60 -22.04
N SER A 26 -8.13 -20.83 -21.26
CA SER A 26 -9.33 -19.97 -21.32
C SER A 26 -9.87 -19.48 -19.99
N VAL A 27 -9.17 -19.68 -18.87
CA VAL A 27 -9.67 -19.38 -17.54
C VAL A 27 -8.72 -18.43 -16.81
N LEU A 28 -9.27 -17.35 -16.28
CA LEU A 28 -8.61 -16.53 -15.27
C LEU A 28 -8.58 -17.32 -13.96
N GLY A 29 -7.41 -17.54 -13.40
CA GLY A 29 -7.29 -18.07 -12.05
C GLY A 29 -7.48 -17.00 -11.01
N THR A 30 -8.16 -17.29 -9.91
CA THR A 30 -8.14 -16.42 -8.73
C THR A 30 -6.73 -16.39 -8.13
N ASN A 31 -6.40 -15.35 -7.37
CA ASN A 31 -5.08 -15.23 -6.73
C ASN A 31 -4.80 -16.44 -5.81
N GLN A 32 -5.84 -16.97 -5.15
CA GLN A 32 -5.71 -18.19 -4.35
C GLN A 32 -5.50 -19.45 -5.21
N GLU A 33 -6.13 -19.59 -6.37
CA GLU A 33 -5.91 -20.73 -7.28
C GLU A 33 -4.48 -20.72 -7.84
N LEU A 34 -3.98 -19.54 -8.22
CA LEU A 34 -2.59 -19.35 -8.64
C LEU A 34 -1.61 -19.76 -7.50
N ALA A 35 -1.84 -19.28 -6.26
CA ALA A 35 -1.02 -19.63 -5.10
C ALA A 35 -1.08 -21.14 -4.78
N THR A 36 -2.27 -21.75 -4.86
CA THR A 36 -2.45 -23.19 -4.66
C THR A 36 -1.72 -24.00 -5.74
N TYR A 37 -1.68 -23.49 -6.97
CA TYR A 37 -0.92 -24.14 -8.03
C TYR A 37 0.58 -24.13 -7.75
N LEU A 38 1.15 -23.01 -7.25
CA LEU A 38 2.55 -22.91 -6.84
C LEU A 38 2.93 -23.90 -5.74
N THR A 39 2.04 -24.09 -4.77
CA THR A 39 2.33 -24.91 -3.58
C THR A 39 2.05 -26.41 -3.79
N THR A 40 1.08 -26.75 -4.63
CA THR A 40 0.57 -28.12 -4.76
C THR A 40 0.39 -28.55 -6.20
N GLY A 41 -0.28 -27.78 -7.04
CA GLY A 41 -0.68 -28.16 -8.40
C GLY A 41 0.50 -28.50 -9.30
N PHE A 42 1.52 -27.64 -9.32
CA PHE A 42 2.76 -27.85 -10.07
C PHE A 42 3.43 -29.17 -9.68
N TRP A 43 3.59 -29.42 -8.38
CA TRP A 43 4.27 -30.63 -7.90
C TRP A 43 3.51 -31.91 -8.25
N GLN A 44 2.17 -31.88 -8.14
CA GLN A 44 1.32 -33.03 -8.54
C GLN A 44 1.41 -33.29 -10.03
N GLU A 45 1.33 -32.28 -10.88
CA GLU A 45 1.46 -32.42 -12.33
C GLU A 45 2.89 -32.89 -12.74
N TRP A 46 3.90 -32.42 -11.99
CA TRP A 46 5.30 -32.87 -12.16
C TRP A 46 5.53 -34.30 -11.68
N GLY A 47 4.53 -34.94 -11.05
CA GLY A 47 4.65 -36.30 -10.49
C GLY A 47 5.47 -36.36 -9.20
N SER A 48 5.49 -35.27 -8.45
CA SER A 48 6.19 -35.10 -7.18
C SER A 48 5.22 -34.65 -6.07
N SER A 49 5.66 -34.65 -4.82
CA SER A 49 4.88 -34.17 -3.70
C SER A 49 5.18 -32.69 -3.41
N ALA A 50 4.17 -31.94 -2.94
CA ALA A 50 4.34 -30.66 -2.30
C ALA A 50 5.36 -30.75 -1.16
N ARG A 51 6.10 -29.67 -0.94
CA ARG A 51 7.20 -29.68 0.04
C ARG A 51 7.37 -28.32 0.69
N LYS A 52 7.84 -28.32 1.94
CA LYS A 52 8.19 -27.11 2.69
C LYS A 52 9.21 -27.44 3.77
N PHE A 53 9.87 -26.44 4.34
CA PHE A 53 10.65 -26.65 5.55
C PHE A 53 9.73 -26.87 6.76
N ASN A 54 10.14 -27.74 7.67
CA ASN A 54 9.49 -27.87 8.96
C ASN A 54 10.13 -26.88 9.94
N LEU A 55 9.51 -25.73 10.10
CA LEU A 55 9.96 -24.64 10.99
C LEU A 55 9.50 -24.83 12.44
N THR A 56 8.74 -25.89 12.75
CA THR A 56 8.37 -26.20 14.14
C THR A 56 9.56 -26.75 14.92
N SER A 57 9.46 -26.81 16.25
CA SER A 57 10.53 -27.33 17.12
C SER A 57 10.61 -28.85 17.16
N THR A 58 9.72 -29.57 16.48
CA THR A 58 9.63 -31.05 16.53
C THR A 58 9.33 -31.65 15.18
N GLY A 59 9.59 -32.97 15.04
CA GLY A 59 9.27 -33.73 13.84
C GLY A 59 10.47 -33.93 12.89
N ILE A 60 10.20 -34.50 11.73
CA ILE A 60 11.22 -34.82 10.72
C ILE A 60 11.77 -33.50 10.14
N ASN A 61 13.10 -33.38 10.09
CA ASN A 61 13.81 -32.21 9.56
C ASN A 61 13.39 -30.88 10.22
N SER A 62 13.04 -30.90 11.51
CA SER A 62 12.72 -29.71 12.29
C SER A 62 13.85 -28.67 12.25
N LYS A 63 13.49 -27.39 12.06
CA LYS A 63 14.42 -26.25 11.99
C LYS A 63 14.23 -25.26 13.15
N ASP A 64 13.22 -25.45 13.97
CA ASP A 64 12.94 -24.63 15.17
C ASP A 64 12.89 -23.11 14.85
N GLY A 65 12.26 -22.74 13.74
CA GLY A 65 12.12 -21.35 13.30
C GLY A 65 13.31 -20.75 12.58
N VAL A 66 14.43 -21.47 12.50
CA VAL A 66 15.69 -20.96 11.94
C VAL A 66 16.06 -21.72 10.66
N LEU A 67 16.36 -20.99 9.58
CA LEU A 67 16.95 -21.53 8.37
C LEU A 67 18.35 -20.98 8.16
N THR A 68 19.34 -21.89 8.08
CA THR A 68 20.72 -21.50 7.79
C THR A 68 20.97 -21.42 6.29
N TYR A 69 21.74 -20.42 5.82
CA TYR A 69 22.15 -20.35 4.42
C TYR A 69 23.65 -20.13 4.24
N ASN A 70 24.22 -20.63 3.16
CA ASN A 70 25.65 -20.54 2.87
C ASN A 70 25.89 -20.09 1.43
N THR A 71 26.67 -19.01 1.28
CA THR A 71 27.10 -18.42 -0.01
C THR A 71 28.60 -18.61 -0.28
N THR A 72 29.36 -19.20 0.65
CA THR A 72 30.83 -19.25 0.61
C THR A 72 31.41 -20.57 0.14
N GLY A 73 30.57 -21.57 -0.07
CA GLY A 73 30.94 -22.87 -0.61
C GLY A 73 30.28 -24.04 0.10
N ASN A 74 30.09 -25.13 -0.62
CA ASN A 74 29.48 -26.36 -0.15
C ASN A 74 30.18 -27.58 -0.78
N VAL A 75 29.64 -28.79 -0.58
CA VAL A 75 30.24 -30.05 -1.10
C VAL A 75 30.23 -30.14 -2.63
N TYR A 76 29.45 -29.34 -3.33
CA TYR A 76 29.33 -29.32 -4.78
C TYR A 76 30.11 -28.16 -5.41
N ASP A 77 30.46 -27.15 -4.61
CA ASP A 77 31.14 -25.92 -5.03
C ASP A 77 31.97 -25.37 -3.86
N ASN A 78 33.30 -25.46 -3.95
CA ASN A 78 34.18 -25.10 -2.84
C ASN A 78 34.38 -23.59 -2.65
N ASN A 79 34.01 -22.75 -3.62
CA ASN A 79 34.15 -21.30 -3.57
C ASN A 79 32.82 -20.54 -3.43
N GLY A 80 31.70 -21.24 -3.60
CA GLY A 80 30.38 -20.61 -3.50
C GLY A 80 30.10 -19.62 -4.64
N ILE A 81 29.36 -18.58 -4.34
CA ILE A 81 29.00 -17.52 -5.31
C ILE A 81 29.88 -16.27 -5.09
N SER A 82 29.91 -15.36 -6.10
CA SER A 82 30.68 -14.12 -5.99
C SER A 82 30.17 -13.23 -4.84
N SER A 83 31.04 -12.35 -4.34
CA SER A 83 30.71 -11.43 -3.23
C SER A 83 29.52 -10.52 -3.56
N GLU A 84 29.41 -10.09 -4.82
CA GLU A 84 28.33 -9.24 -5.30
C GLU A 84 26.99 -9.98 -5.29
N LYS A 85 26.95 -11.24 -5.75
CA LYS A 85 25.75 -12.08 -5.66
C LYS A 85 25.39 -12.38 -4.22
N ALA A 86 26.38 -12.58 -3.35
CA ALA A 86 26.15 -12.85 -1.94
C ALA A 86 25.44 -11.69 -1.22
N VAL A 87 25.72 -10.44 -1.60
CA VAL A 87 24.97 -9.26 -1.11
C VAL A 87 23.50 -9.33 -1.54
N LEU A 88 23.21 -9.68 -2.80
CA LEU A 88 21.83 -9.82 -3.28
C LEU A 88 21.09 -10.94 -2.56
N VAL A 89 21.76 -12.06 -2.27
CA VAL A 89 21.20 -13.16 -1.47
C VAL A 89 20.91 -12.71 -0.04
N ASP A 90 21.84 -11.99 0.59
CA ASP A 90 21.67 -11.49 1.94
C ASP A 90 20.44 -10.56 2.04
N GLU A 91 20.26 -9.65 1.08
CA GLU A 91 19.08 -8.77 1.03
C GLU A 91 17.78 -9.53 0.72
N SER A 92 17.84 -10.60 -0.10
CA SER A 92 16.67 -11.46 -0.34
C SER A 92 16.17 -12.13 0.94
N PHE A 93 17.10 -12.61 1.78
CA PHE A 93 16.73 -13.23 3.06
C PHE A 93 16.28 -12.21 4.11
N LYS A 94 16.89 -11.02 4.16
CA LYS A 94 16.37 -9.93 5.00
C LYS A 94 14.94 -9.55 4.63
N LEU A 95 14.64 -9.46 3.31
CA LEU A 95 13.29 -9.20 2.83
C LEU A 95 12.30 -10.25 3.35
N LEU A 96 12.63 -11.54 3.22
CA LEU A 96 11.79 -12.65 3.68
C LEU A 96 11.67 -12.70 5.22
N GLU A 97 12.75 -12.42 5.94
CA GLU A 97 12.76 -12.33 7.40
C GLU A 97 11.80 -11.25 7.89
N ASN A 98 11.89 -10.04 7.31
CA ASN A 98 10.99 -8.93 7.64
C ASN A 98 9.55 -9.12 7.13
N THR A 99 9.34 -10.02 6.15
CA THR A 99 7.99 -10.30 5.62
C THR A 99 7.27 -11.41 6.40
N PHE A 100 7.97 -12.47 6.80
CA PHE A 100 7.35 -13.66 7.39
C PHE A 100 7.79 -13.93 8.83
N GLY A 101 8.86 -13.29 9.30
CA GLY A 101 9.44 -13.53 10.63
C GLY A 101 10.26 -14.83 10.70
N ILE A 102 10.63 -15.43 9.58
CA ILE A 102 11.54 -16.60 9.54
C ILE A 102 12.96 -16.11 9.79
N ASP A 103 13.66 -16.67 10.80
CA ASP A 103 15.05 -16.33 11.09
C ASP A 103 16.00 -16.99 10.07
N PHE A 104 16.63 -16.20 9.19
CA PHE A 104 17.60 -16.66 8.21
C PHE A 104 19.04 -16.34 8.66
N GLN A 105 19.78 -17.37 9.04
CA GLN A 105 21.13 -17.20 9.58
C GLN A 105 22.22 -17.57 8.57
N LYS A 106 23.04 -16.59 8.18
CA LYS A 106 24.21 -16.82 7.33
C LYS A 106 25.26 -17.65 8.06
N THR A 107 25.80 -18.66 7.37
CA THR A 107 26.81 -19.55 7.92
C THR A 107 27.86 -19.95 6.88
N THR A 108 29.04 -20.35 7.33
CA THR A 108 30.06 -21.01 6.51
C THR A 108 29.98 -22.54 6.56
N ASN A 109 28.98 -23.08 7.26
CA ASN A 109 28.76 -24.53 7.33
C ASN A 109 28.33 -25.06 5.95
N THR A 110 29.07 -26.01 5.41
CA THR A 110 28.77 -26.64 4.11
C THR A 110 27.47 -27.45 4.11
N ASN A 111 26.90 -27.75 5.27
CA ASN A 111 25.62 -28.43 5.48
C ASN A 111 24.47 -27.47 5.87
N ALA A 112 24.58 -26.18 5.49
CA ALA A 112 23.49 -25.24 5.65
C ALA A 112 22.16 -25.74 5.01
N ASP A 113 21.03 -25.23 5.48
CA ASP A 113 19.70 -25.60 4.98
C ASP A 113 19.49 -25.14 3.54
N ILE A 114 20.02 -23.96 3.17
CA ILE A 114 20.00 -23.43 1.81
C ILE A 114 21.45 -23.13 1.39
N ARG A 115 21.88 -23.73 0.27
CA ARG A 115 23.27 -23.71 -0.20
C ARG A 115 23.36 -23.11 -1.57
N PHE A 116 24.20 -22.10 -1.74
CA PHE A 116 24.41 -21.45 -3.03
C PHE A 116 25.69 -21.93 -3.71
N SER A 117 25.64 -21.98 -5.05
CA SER A 117 26.76 -22.29 -5.94
C SER A 117 26.65 -21.48 -7.23
N ASP A 118 27.75 -21.32 -7.97
CA ASP A 118 27.77 -20.70 -9.30
C ASP A 118 28.57 -21.51 -10.34
N SER A 119 29.03 -22.68 -9.99
CA SER A 119 29.89 -23.54 -10.82
C SER A 119 29.19 -24.16 -12.02
N TYR A 120 27.86 -24.10 -12.11
CA TYR A 120 27.09 -24.72 -13.19
C TYR A 120 26.40 -23.67 -14.05
N SER A 121 26.11 -23.99 -15.32
CA SER A 121 25.42 -23.10 -16.23
C SER A 121 23.93 -22.89 -15.83
N GLY A 122 23.42 -21.68 -16.01
CA GLY A 122 22.03 -21.34 -15.73
C GLY A 122 21.73 -21.11 -14.25
N ALA A 123 20.45 -20.90 -13.94
CA ALA A 123 19.94 -20.83 -12.59
C ALA A 123 18.96 -21.97 -12.35
N TYR A 124 19.00 -22.56 -11.17
CA TYR A 124 18.07 -23.60 -10.74
C TYR A 124 18.16 -23.84 -9.24
N ALA A 125 17.06 -24.32 -8.67
CA ALA A 125 17.05 -24.85 -7.31
C ALA A 125 16.57 -26.30 -7.29
N TYR A 126 17.09 -27.09 -6.35
CA TYR A 126 16.56 -28.40 -6.04
C TYR A 126 16.62 -28.68 -4.54
N SER A 127 15.60 -29.40 -4.05
CA SER A 127 15.49 -29.72 -2.63
C SER A 127 15.55 -31.24 -2.44
N ILE A 128 16.19 -31.66 -1.36
CA ILE A 128 16.08 -33.02 -0.81
C ILE A 128 15.03 -32.99 0.29
N SER A 129 14.08 -33.88 0.25
CA SER A 129 12.97 -33.93 1.21
C SER A 129 12.68 -35.36 1.67
N SER A 130 12.25 -35.51 2.91
CA SER A 130 11.64 -36.71 3.46
C SER A 130 10.16 -36.46 3.70
N SER A 131 9.30 -37.20 2.99
CA SER A 131 7.87 -36.84 2.88
C SER A 131 7.72 -35.44 2.32
N GLU A 132 6.98 -34.56 3.01
CA GLU A 132 6.77 -33.16 2.64
C GLU A 132 7.84 -32.21 3.22
N ASN A 133 8.70 -32.70 4.12
CA ASN A 133 9.65 -31.86 4.83
C ASN A 133 10.99 -31.78 4.09
N ILE A 134 11.37 -30.58 3.69
CA ILE A 134 12.65 -30.30 3.08
C ILE A 134 13.76 -30.52 4.13
N GLU A 135 14.79 -31.28 3.78
CA GLU A 135 15.99 -31.43 4.57
C GLU A 135 16.98 -30.30 4.30
N TYR A 136 17.24 -30.05 3.01
CA TYR A 136 18.02 -28.92 2.51
C TYR A 136 17.71 -28.63 1.04
N SER A 137 18.06 -27.42 0.60
CA SER A 137 17.96 -26.98 -0.78
C SER A 137 19.31 -26.48 -1.30
N ASN A 138 19.58 -26.75 -2.60
CA ASN A 138 20.73 -26.19 -3.29
C ASN A 138 20.24 -25.26 -4.41
N ILE A 139 20.85 -24.09 -4.51
CA ILE A 139 20.57 -23.08 -5.51
C ILE A 139 21.86 -22.83 -6.30
N ASN A 140 21.77 -22.86 -7.63
CA ASN A 140 22.85 -22.48 -8.52
C ASN A 140 22.46 -21.19 -9.27
N ILE A 141 23.35 -20.20 -9.25
CA ILE A 141 23.24 -18.99 -10.07
C ILE A 141 24.55 -18.83 -10.83
N SER A 142 24.57 -19.22 -12.12
CA SER A 142 25.79 -19.29 -12.93
C SER A 142 26.73 -18.09 -12.74
N ASP A 143 28.03 -18.36 -12.73
CA ASP A 143 29.09 -17.34 -12.68
C ASP A 143 29.05 -16.34 -13.84
N THR A 144 28.50 -16.76 -14.98
CA THR A 144 28.32 -15.93 -16.17
C THR A 144 27.15 -14.94 -16.07
N TRP A 145 26.30 -15.07 -15.06
CA TRP A 145 25.16 -14.17 -14.82
C TRP A 145 25.60 -12.96 -13.98
N ASN A 146 26.13 -11.96 -14.66
CA ASN A 146 26.72 -10.76 -14.06
C ASN A 146 25.94 -9.48 -14.46
N TYR A 147 24.66 -9.62 -14.82
CA TYR A 147 23.85 -8.49 -15.27
C TYR A 147 23.29 -7.72 -14.07
N GLY A 148 23.82 -6.51 -13.84
CA GLY A 148 23.23 -5.59 -12.87
C GLY A 148 23.50 -5.95 -11.42
N LEU A 149 24.70 -6.42 -11.06
CA LEU A 149 25.05 -6.78 -9.67
C LEU A 149 25.07 -5.58 -8.69
N ASN A 150 24.90 -4.35 -9.18
CA ASN A 150 24.95 -3.12 -8.40
C ASN A 150 23.54 -2.61 -8.08
N GLY A 151 22.68 -3.43 -7.52
CA GLY A 151 21.33 -3.01 -7.09
C GLY A 151 20.28 -4.08 -7.25
N PHE A 152 19.03 -3.75 -6.92
CA PHE A 152 17.93 -4.70 -6.78
C PHE A 152 16.96 -4.70 -7.98
N GLY A 153 17.09 -3.75 -8.91
CA GLY A 153 16.22 -3.61 -10.08
C GLY A 153 16.77 -4.32 -11.33
N ASN A 154 17.14 -5.61 -11.25
CA ASN A 154 17.75 -6.31 -12.36
C ASN A 154 17.38 -7.80 -12.40
N TYR A 155 17.65 -8.41 -13.56
CA TYR A 155 17.31 -9.81 -13.81
C TYR A 155 18.01 -10.79 -12.86
N THR A 156 19.25 -10.51 -12.43
CA THR A 156 19.99 -11.40 -11.51
C THR A 156 19.32 -11.42 -10.14
N PHE A 157 18.89 -10.28 -9.62
CA PHE A 157 18.19 -10.22 -8.35
C PHE A 157 16.83 -10.91 -8.41
N GLN A 158 16.02 -10.63 -9.45
CA GLN A 158 14.76 -11.35 -9.68
C GLN A 158 14.98 -12.87 -9.75
N THR A 159 16.05 -13.34 -10.42
CA THR A 159 16.36 -14.76 -10.49
C THR A 159 16.73 -15.34 -9.13
N ILE A 160 17.51 -14.62 -8.31
CA ILE A 160 17.83 -15.07 -6.95
C ILE A 160 16.54 -15.26 -6.13
N LEU A 161 15.62 -14.31 -6.16
CA LEU A 161 14.32 -14.44 -5.49
C LEU A 161 13.51 -15.63 -6.02
N HIS A 162 13.47 -15.82 -7.34
CA HIS A 162 12.80 -16.95 -7.99
C HIS A 162 13.36 -18.30 -7.48
N GLU A 163 14.67 -18.46 -7.45
CA GLU A 163 15.28 -19.71 -7.01
C GLU A 163 15.12 -19.92 -5.48
N ILE A 164 15.09 -18.85 -4.69
CA ILE A 164 14.73 -18.93 -3.27
C ILE A 164 13.27 -19.37 -3.11
N GLY A 165 12.35 -18.90 -3.96
CA GLY A 165 10.96 -19.37 -3.98
C GLY A 165 10.88 -20.89 -4.14
N HIS A 166 11.64 -21.47 -5.08
CA HIS A 166 11.75 -22.92 -5.23
C HIS A 166 12.35 -23.60 -3.99
N ALA A 167 13.38 -23.02 -3.40
CA ALA A 167 14.00 -23.54 -2.19
C ALA A 167 13.03 -23.58 -1.00
N LEU A 168 12.08 -22.63 -0.94
CA LEU A 168 11.03 -22.58 0.07
C LEU A 168 9.82 -23.47 -0.24
N GLY A 169 9.76 -24.08 -1.44
CA GLY A 169 8.72 -25.06 -1.79
C GLY A 169 7.78 -24.66 -2.93
N LEU A 170 7.95 -23.47 -3.53
CA LEU A 170 7.13 -23.05 -4.65
C LEU A 170 7.50 -23.78 -5.96
N GLY A 171 6.50 -24.09 -6.77
CA GLY A 171 6.64 -24.51 -8.16
C GLY A 171 6.51 -23.33 -9.12
N HIS A 172 6.41 -23.59 -10.43
CA HIS A 172 6.07 -22.57 -11.43
C HIS A 172 4.55 -22.37 -11.53
N GLN A 173 4.12 -21.30 -12.21
CA GLN A 173 2.70 -21.03 -12.49
C GLN A 173 2.11 -21.91 -13.62
N GLY A 174 2.92 -22.68 -14.31
CA GLY A 174 2.54 -23.63 -15.35
C GLY A 174 3.50 -24.79 -15.43
N LEU A 175 3.15 -25.84 -16.20
CA LEU A 175 4.00 -27.03 -16.35
C LEU A 175 5.15 -26.76 -17.35
N TYR A 176 5.87 -25.68 -17.14
CA TYR A 176 7.07 -25.32 -17.89
C TYR A 176 8.31 -25.40 -17.00
N ASN A 177 9.46 -25.74 -17.62
CA ASN A 177 10.76 -25.79 -16.97
C ASN A 177 11.87 -25.62 -18.01
N GLY A 178 12.69 -24.58 -17.86
CA GLY A 178 13.74 -24.20 -18.78
C GLY A 178 13.27 -23.33 -19.95
N SER A 179 12.05 -23.49 -20.44
CA SER A 179 11.41 -22.61 -21.45
C SER A 179 9.90 -22.69 -21.35
N GLY A 180 9.22 -21.65 -21.80
CA GLY A 180 7.77 -21.57 -21.93
C GLY A 180 7.38 -20.49 -22.94
N SER A 181 6.18 -20.59 -23.50
CA SER A 181 5.63 -19.66 -24.46
C SER A 181 4.20 -19.27 -24.04
N TYR A 182 3.94 -18.00 -23.89
CA TYR A 182 2.58 -17.52 -23.63
C TYR A 182 1.79 -17.41 -24.96
N PRO A 183 0.51 -17.82 -24.99
CA PRO A 183 -0.28 -18.40 -23.90
C PRO A 183 -0.23 -19.95 -23.85
N SER A 184 0.47 -20.62 -24.75
CA SER A 184 0.37 -22.08 -24.95
C SER A 184 0.78 -22.92 -23.75
N ASP A 185 1.72 -22.44 -22.95
CA ASP A 185 2.26 -23.15 -21.79
C ASP A 185 1.74 -22.62 -20.45
N ALA A 186 0.95 -21.51 -20.47
CA ALA A 186 0.29 -20.97 -19.29
C ALA A 186 -0.87 -21.86 -18.83
N ASN A 187 -1.03 -22.08 -17.53
CA ASN A 187 -2.21 -22.74 -16.98
C ASN A 187 -3.40 -21.81 -16.85
N TYR A 188 -3.14 -20.55 -16.54
CA TYR A 188 -4.13 -19.50 -16.36
C TYR A 188 -3.80 -18.33 -17.28
N ILE A 189 -4.83 -17.59 -17.72
CA ILE A 189 -4.66 -16.41 -18.59
C ILE A 189 -3.81 -15.33 -17.90
N ASN A 190 -3.93 -15.19 -16.58
CA ASN A 190 -3.22 -14.19 -15.78
C ASN A 190 -1.86 -14.67 -15.24
N ASP A 191 -1.30 -15.76 -15.79
CA ASP A 191 0.05 -16.19 -15.49
C ASP A 191 1.08 -15.17 -16.01
N SER A 192 1.73 -14.43 -15.12
CA SER A 192 2.73 -13.41 -15.46
C SER A 192 3.54 -12.97 -14.23
N TRP A 193 4.63 -12.25 -14.47
CA TRP A 193 5.40 -11.58 -13.40
C TRP A 193 4.56 -10.59 -12.59
N GLN A 194 3.47 -10.06 -13.15
CA GLN A 194 2.55 -9.21 -12.39
C GLN A 194 1.97 -9.92 -11.17
N SER A 195 1.66 -11.20 -11.28
CA SER A 195 1.06 -12.00 -10.21
C SER A 195 2.08 -12.83 -9.43
N SER A 196 3.13 -13.35 -10.08
CA SER A 196 4.08 -14.28 -9.48
C SER A 196 5.46 -14.18 -10.11
N ILE A 197 6.50 -14.06 -9.28
CA ILE A 197 7.91 -14.16 -9.71
C ILE A 197 8.23 -15.56 -10.25
N MET A 198 7.42 -16.57 -9.89
CA MET A 198 7.57 -17.96 -10.36
C MET A 198 7.05 -18.18 -11.78
N SER A 199 6.45 -17.17 -12.42
CA SER A 199 6.08 -17.16 -13.83
C SER A 199 7.29 -17.03 -14.75
N TYR A 200 7.21 -17.63 -15.95
CA TYR A 200 8.19 -17.40 -17.02
C TYR A 200 7.80 -16.26 -17.96
N PHE A 201 6.59 -15.72 -17.81
CA PHE A 201 6.04 -14.70 -18.69
C PHE A 201 6.14 -13.33 -18.05
N SER A 202 6.86 -12.41 -18.70
CA SER A 202 6.90 -11.01 -18.27
C SER A 202 5.52 -10.35 -18.38
N GLN A 203 5.37 -9.18 -17.76
CA GLN A 203 4.12 -8.41 -17.85
C GLN A 203 3.73 -8.10 -19.30
N THR A 204 4.71 -7.86 -20.19
CA THR A 204 4.45 -7.52 -21.60
C THR A 204 4.33 -8.74 -22.51
N GLU A 205 4.88 -9.91 -22.15
CA GLU A 205 4.62 -11.16 -22.87
C GLU A 205 3.19 -11.64 -22.65
N ASN A 206 2.65 -11.43 -21.47
CA ASN A 206 1.24 -11.70 -21.19
C ASN A 206 0.37 -10.52 -21.63
N THR A 207 -0.19 -10.62 -22.84
CA THR A 207 -1.02 -9.56 -23.43
C THR A 207 -2.38 -9.34 -22.75
N SER A 208 -2.75 -10.16 -21.76
CA SER A 208 -3.95 -9.95 -20.95
C SER A 208 -3.71 -9.04 -19.73
N ILE A 209 -2.45 -8.70 -19.44
CA ILE A 209 -2.04 -7.86 -18.33
C ILE A 209 -1.80 -6.43 -18.83
N ASN A 210 -2.23 -5.45 -18.05
CA ASN A 210 -1.94 -4.04 -18.29
C ASN A 210 -0.88 -3.55 -17.30
N ALA A 211 0.39 -3.83 -17.62
CA ALA A 211 1.52 -3.36 -16.85
C ALA A 211 2.75 -3.18 -17.75
N ASP A 212 3.63 -2.27 -17.38
CA ASP A 212 4.90 -2.08 -18.04
C ASP A 212 5.88 -3.21 -17.69
N TYR A 213 6.83 -3.46 -18.62
CA TYR A 213 7.92 -4.39 -18.34
C TYR A 213 8.79 -3.85 -17.22
N ALA A 214 8.91 -4.59 -16.13
CA ALA A 214 9.77 -4.26 -14.99
C ALA A 214 10.29 -5.54 -14.35
N TYR A 215 11.55 -5.52 -13.89
CA TYR A 215 12.08 -6.59 -13.06
C TYR A 215 11.47 -6.53 -11.66
N LEU A 216 11.27 -7.68 -11.06
CA LEU A 216 10.71 -7.78 -9.72
C LEU A 216 11.80 -7.63 -8.66
N SER A 217 11.60 -6.74 -7.70
CA SER A 217 12.49 -6.54 -6.56
C SER A 217 11.92 -7.08 -5.23
N SER A 218 10.77 -7.75 -5.29
CA SER A 218 10.19 -8.54 -4.20
C SER A 218 9.45 -9.75 -4.77
N PHE A 219 9.00 -10.65 -3.92
CA PHE A 219 7.97 -11.61 -4.27
C PHE A 219 6.68 -10.87 -4.66
N SER A 220 5.95 -11.39 -5.67
CA SER A 220 4.67 -10.81 -6.07
C SER A 220 3.53 -11.31 -5.17
N SER A 221 2.37 -10.69 -5.27
CA SER A 221 1.25 -10.96 -4.35
C SER A 221 0.85 -12.42 -4.25
N VAL A 222 0.86 -13.16 -5.36
CA VAL A 222 0.51 -14.59 -5.38
C VAL A 222 1.59 -15.44 -4.71
N ASP A 223 2.86 -15.07 -4.86
CA ASP A 223 3.96 -15.79 -4.19
C ASP A 223 3.87 -15.60 -2.67
N LEU A 224 3.54 -14.39 -2.22
CA LEU A 224 3.36 -14.10 -0.79
C LEU A 224 2.19 -14.89 -0.22
N ILE A 225 1.04 -14.99 -0.92
CA ILE A 225 -0.08 -15.86 -0.54
C ILE A 225 0.39 -17.32 -0.45
N ALA A 226 1.17 -17.79 -1.42
CA ALA A 226 1.65 -19.17 -1.48
C ALA A 226 2.62 -19.50 -0.33
N ILE A 227 3.56 -18.59 0.00
CA ILE A 227 4.49 -18.75 1.13
C ILE A 227 3.71 -18.70 2.45
N ASP A 228 2.74 -17.78 2.59
CA ASP A 228 1.85 -17.71 3.75
C ASP A 228 1.08 -19.02 3.96
N ASP A 229 0.51 -19.59 2.90
CA ASP A 229 -0.18 -20.89 2.93
C ASP A 229 0.73 -22.04 3.39
N LEU A 230 2.03 -21.99 3.06
CA LEU A 230 3.00 -23.01 3.48
C LEU A 230 3.40 -22.86 4.96
N TYR A 231 3.56 -21.64 5.45
CA TYR A 231 4.28 -21.38 6.71
C TYR A 231 3.44 -20.75 7.83
N SER A 232 2.27 -20.15 7.55
CA SER A 232 1.44 -19.48 8.58
C SER A 232 0.98 -20.43 9.69
N SER A 233 0.66 -21.68 9.35
CA SER A 233 0.32 -22.72 10.35
C SER A 233 1.47 -23.08 11.29
N GLN A 234 2.69 -22.65 10.97
CA GLN A 234 3.90 -22.83 11.76
C GLN A 234 4.31 -21.56 12.53
N GLY A 235 3.50 -20.48 12.42
CA GLY A 235 3.72 -19.20 13.11
C GLY A 235 4.47 -18.14 12.27
N PHE A 236 4.74 -18.42 10.99
CA PHE A 236 5.47 -17.54 10.08
C PHE A 236 4.55 -17.07 8.97
N SER A 237 4.11 -15.81 9.03
CA SER A 237 3.10 -15.26 8.12
C SER A 237 3.31 -13.78 7.84
N ILE A 238 2.59 -13.25 6.84
CA ILE A 238 2.59 -11.82 6.51
C ILE A 238 2.20 -10.95 7.70
N SER A 239 1.41 -11.46 8.66
CA SER A 239 1.10 -10.71 9.89
C SER A 239 2.33 -10.41 10.78
N ASN A 240 3.49 -10.93 10.47
CA ASN A 240 4.77 -10.62 11.12
C ASN A 240 5.57 -9.53 10.38
N ALA A 241 5.08 -9.06 9.22
CA ALA A 241 5.80 -8.10 8.39
C ALA A 241 5.79 -6.70 9.02
N PHE A 242 6.92 -6.02 9.00
CA PHE A 242 7.10 -4.58 9.32
C PHE A 242 6.14 -4.04 10.40
N LEU A 243 6.22 -4.61 11.62
CA LEU A 243 5.32 -4.24 12.72
C LEU A 243 5.54 -2.80 13.20
N GLY A 244 4.45 -2.02 13.33
CA GLY A 244 4.46 -0.62 13.73
C GLY A 244 4.45 0.33 12.52
N ASP A 245 4.31 1.62 12.78
CA ASP A 245 4.08 2.65 11.76
C ASP A 245 5.25 2.70 10.76
N THR A 246 5.00 2.36 9.51
CA THR A 246 6.00 2.24 8.44
C THR A 246 5.74 3.27 7.33
N ILE A 247 6.81 3.91 6.86
CA ILE A 247 6.77 4.83 5.72
C ILE A 247 7.55 4.22 4.56
N TYR A 248 6.84 3.94 3.47
CA TYR A 248 7.40 3.44 2.22
C TYR A 248 7.52 4.57 1.20
N GLY A 249 8.70 4.77 0.64
CA GLY A 249 8.95 5.80 -0.35
C GLY A 249 9.84 6.93 0.16
N PHE A 250 9.44 8.18 -0.08
CA PHE A 250 10.15 9.34 0.47
C PHE A 250 9.96 9.41 2.00
N ASN A 251 10.95 9.99 2.68
CA ASN A 251 10.93 10.05 4.16
C ASN A 251 10.83 8.70 4.87
N SER A 252 11.22 7.61 4.21
CA SER A 252 11.19 6.26 4.77
C SER A 252 11.85 6.21 6.16
N ASN A 253 11.20 5.52 7.10
CA ASN A 253 11.74 5.21 8.42
C ASN A 253 12.36 3.80 8.48
N ILE A 254 12.36 3.07 7.36
CA ILE A 254 13.00 1.76 7.23
C ILE A 254 14.51 1.96 7.15
N SER A 255 15.27 1.25 7.97
CA SER A 255 16.74 1.32 7.93
C SER A 255 17.33 0.34 6.90
N ASP A 256 18.52 0.63 6.35
CA ASP A 256 19.26 -0.28 5.45
C ASP A 256 19.58 -1.63 6.12
N THR A 257 19.68 -1.66 7.44
CA THR A 257 19.88 -2.90 8.17
C THR A 257 18.63 -3.76 8.23
N THR A 258 17.46 -3.15 8.14
CA THR A 258 16.17 -3.85 8.08
C THR A 258 15.92 -4.33 6.66
N SER A 259 15.88 -3.40 5.69
CA SER A 259 15.73 -3.72 4.26
C SER A 259 16.27 -2.58 3.41
N GLN A 260 17.39 -2.80 2.74
CA GLN A 260 17.93 -1.81 1.82
C GLN A 260 17.01 -1.61 0.60
N ILE A 261 16.25 -2.63 0.22
CA ILE A 261 15.29 -2.55 -0.90
C ILE A 261 14.23 -1.49 -0.61
N PHE A 262 13.66 -1.49 0.59
CA PHE A 262 12.59 -0.55 0.94
C PHE A 262 13.10 0.78 1.51
N SER A 263 14.27 0.82 2.17
CA SER A 263 14.87 2.09 2.59
C SER A 263 15.30 2.97 1.41
N GLU A 264 15.70 2.35 0.29
CA GLU A 264 16.08 3.02 -0.95
C GLU A 264 15.01 2.91 -2.06
N LEU A 265 13.75 2.65 -1.70
CA LEU A 265 12.66 2.34 -2.64
C LEU A 265 12.55 3.36 -3.77
N THR A 266 12.65 4.65 -3.48
CA THR A 266 12.56 5.74 -4.47
C THR A 266 13.67 5.71 -5.51
N SER A 267 14.77 5.03 -5.24
CA SER A 267 15.89 4.86 -6.19
C SER A 267 15.62 3.78 -7.24
N TRP A 268 14.70 2.85 -6.97
CA TRP A 268 14.42 1.67 -7.82
C TRP A 268 13.03 1.67 -8.43
N ILE A 269 12.05 2.31 -7.80
CA ILE A 269 10.62 2.24 -8.12
C ILE A 269 10.28 2.59 -9.57
N ASN A 270 11.08 3.46 -10.20
CA ASN A 270 10.89 3.88 -11.60
C ASN A 270 11.41 2.86 -12.63
N THR A 271 11.95 1.73 -12.20
CA THR A 271 12.50 0.68 -13.08
C THR A 271 12.09 -0.73 -12.65
N THR A 272 11.43 -0.87 -11.49
CA THR A 272 11.07 -2.16 -10.89
C THR A 272 9.60 -2.26 -10.56
N ALA A 273 9.13 -3.50 -10.46
CA ALA A 273 7.84 -3.81 -9.87
C ALA A 273 8.05 -4.57 -8.54
N PHE A 274 7.16 -4.33 -7.57
CA PHE A 274 7.25 -4.94 -6.24
C PHE A 274 5.89 -4.98 -5.55
N THR A 275 5.84 -5.80 -4.50
CA THR A 275 4.68 -5.92 -3.61
C THR A 275 5.09 -5.55 -2.20
N ILE A 276 4.29 -4.73 -1.55
CA ILE A 276 4.42 -4.41 -0.14
C ILE A 276 3.61 -5.40 0.68
N ALA A 277 4.24 -5.93 1.73
CA ALA A 277 3.60 -6.68 2.80
C ALA A 277 3.90 -5.98 4.12
N ASP A 278 2.87 -5.64 4.86
CA ASP A 278 2.92 -5.01 6.18
C ASP A 278 1.92 -5.71 7.10
N GLY A 279 2.30 -5.92 8.34
CA GLY A 279 1.52 -6.71 9.29
C GLY A 279 0.64 -5.87 10.21
N SER A 280 1.10 -4.68 10.57
CA SER A 280 0.34 -3.77 11.45
C SER A 280 1.04 -2.44 11.64
N GLY A 281 0.28 -1.40 11.79
CA GLY A 281 0.76 -0.05 12.02
C GLY A 281 -0.30 0.96 11.59
N ASN A 282 0.13 2.22 11.51
CA ASN A 282 -0.50 3.26 10.72
C ASN A 282 0.49 3.62 9.61
N ASP A 283 0.34 2.97 8.45
CA ASP A 283 1.36 2.88 7.44
C ASP A 283 1.13 3.88 6.31
N THR A 284 2.21 4.31 5.67
CA THR A 284 2.17 5.41 4.70
C THR A 284 2.90 5.07 3.42
N PHE A 285 2.25 5.30 2.29
CA PHE A 285 2.91 5.46 1.00
C PHE A 285 3.23 6.94 0.78
N ASP A 286 4.49 7.31 0.90
CA ASP A 286 4.97 8.66 0.61
C ASP A 286 5.64 8.69 -0.77
N PHE A 287 4.87 9.13 -1.76
CA PHE A 287 5.37 9.33 -3.13
C PHE A 287 5.41 10.82 -3.52
N SER A 288 5.45 11.70 -2.49
CA SER A 288 5.38 13.15 -2.63
C SER A 288 6.50 13.79 -3.46
N GLY A 289 7.62 13.12 -3.65
CA GLY A 289 8.74 13.63 -4.45
C GLY A 289 8.65 13.34 -5.95
N PHE A 290 7.64 12.60 -6.44
CA PHE A 290 7.45 12.37 -7.87
C PHE A 290 6.65 13.48 -8.54
N THR A 291 6.93 13.69 -9.85
CA THR A 291 6.28 14.74 -10.66
C THR A 291 5.39 14.19 -11.77
N ASN A 292 5.37 12.87 -11.96
CA ASN A 292 4.50 12.20 -12.90
C ASN A 292 3.11 12.04 -12.29
N ASN A 293 2.07 12.03 -13.12
CA ASN A 293 0.76 11.58 -12.68
C ASN A 293 0.85 10.15 -12.17
N GLN A 294 0.33 9.90 -10.98
CA GLN A 294 0.34 8.60 -10.33
C GLN A 294 -1.07 8.05 -10.19
N ASN A 295 -1.18 6.75 -10.10
CA ASN A 295 -2.39 6.08 -9.64
C ASN A 295 -1.99 5.24 -8.42
N ILE A 296 -2.33 5.70 -7.23
CA ILE A 296 -2.01 5.01 -5.96
C ILE A 296 -3.26 4.28 -5.50
N ASP A 297 -3.19 2.97 -5.41
CA ASP A 297 -4.30 2.11 -4.99
C ASP A 297 -3.93 1.40 -3.68
N LEU A 298 -4.59 1.77 -2.57
CA LEU A 298 -4.33 1.23 -1.24
C LEU A 298 -5.08 -0.08 -0.96
N ARG A 299 -5.88 -0.56 -1.92
CA ARG A 299 -6.61 -1.82 -1.75
C ARG A 299 -5.65 -3.01 -1.81
N PRO A 300 -5.67 -3.87 -0.78
CA PRO A 300 -4.84 -5.06 -0.80
C PRO A 300 -5.31 -6.09 -1.83
N THR A 301 -4.41 -6.97 -2.22
CA THR A 301 -4.73 -8.12 -3.06
C THR A 301 -5.80 -8.98 -2.39
N GLU A 302 -6.87 -9.28 -3.11
CA GLU A 302 -7.91 -10.19 -2.66
C GLU A 302 -7.68 -11.60 -3.20
N LYS A 303 -7.64 -12.60 -2.30
CA LYS A 303 -7.43 -14.01 -2.65
C LYS A 303 -8.51 -14.55 -3.61
N SER A 304 -9.73 -14.03 -3.52
CA SER A 304 -10.91 -14.44 -4.30
C SER A 304 -11.00 -13.85 -5.71
N LEU A 305 -10.25 -12.78 -5.99
CA LEU A 305 -10.25 -12.12 -7.29
C LEU A 305 -9.22 -12.75 -8.24
N SER A 306 -9.44 -12.56 -9.55
CA SER A 306 -8.53 -12.95 -10.63
C SER A 306 -7.66 -11.81 -11.15
N SER A 307 -7.75 -10.63 -10.52
CA SER A 307 -6.96 -9.44 -10.80
C SER A 307 -6.28 -8.97 -9.53
N LEU A 308 -5.22 -8.19 -9.69
CA LEU A 308 -4.59 -7.44 -8.62
C LEU A 308 -5.06 -5.98 -8.69
N TYR A 309 -5.24 -5.37 -7.53
CA TYR A 309 -5.18 -3.93 -7.42
C TYR A 309 -3.71 -3.53 -7.54
N SER A 310 -3.42 -2.62 -8.44
CA SER A 310 -2.04 -2.21 -8.69
C SER A 310 -1.93 -0.71 -8.94
N SER A 311 -0.88 -0.13 -8.40
CA SER A 311 -0.56 1.28 -8.54
C SER A 311 0.37 1.53 -9.73
N ASN A 312 0.32 2.76 -10.26
CA ASN A 312 1.20 3.27 -11.29
C ASN A 312 2.09 4.34 -10.66
N ILE A 313 3.32 4.01 -10.34
CA ILE A 313 4.22 4.88 -9.58
C ILE A 313 5.44 5.25 -10.40
N ALA A 314 5.87 6.52 -10.29
CA ALA A 314 7.07 7.05 -10.95
C ALA A 314 7.09 6.86 -12.48
N GLY A 315 5.92 6.85 -13.12
CA GLY A 315 5.76 6.74 -14.57
C GLY A 315 5.70 5.33 -15.12
N LEU A 316 5.70 4.29 -14.29
CA LEU A 316 5.44 2.91 -14.69
C LEU A 316 3.99 2.53 -14.39
N THR A 317 3.40 1.72 -15.26
CA THR A 317 2.06 1.15 -15.09
C THR A 317 2.14 -0.17 -14.35
N GLY A 318 1.31 -0.33 -13.30
CA GLY A 318 1.14 -1.59 -12.58
C GLY A 318 2.37 -2.07 -11.81
N ASN A 319 3.25 -1.19 -11.37
CA ASN A 319 4.53 -1.57 -10.77
C ASN A 319 4.51 -1.75 -9.25
N LEU A 320 3.41 -1.43 -8.56
CA LEU A 320 3.26 -1.66 -7.12
C LEU A 320 1.94 -2.36 -6.84
N SER A 321 1.96 -3.37 -6.00
CA SER A 321 0.78 -4.01 -5.41
C SER A 321 0.93 -4.15 -3.90
N ILE A 322 -0.19 -4.34 -3.21
CA ILE A 322 -0.25 -4.59 -1.77
C ILE A 322 -0.63 -6.04 -1.54
N SER A 323 0.07 -6.72 -0.66
CA SER A 323 -0.15 -8.13 -0.34
C SER A 323 -1.53 -8.35 0.32
N ALA A 324 -2.05 -9.55 0.18
CA ALA A 324 -3.28 -9.94 0.88
C ALA A 324 -3.08 -9.91 2.40
N GLY A 325 -3.97 -9.21 3.10
CA GLY A 325 -3.93 -9.06 4.55
C GLY A 325 -3.11 -7.87 5.05
N THR A 326 -2.46 -7.13 4.16
CA THR A 326 -1.78 -5.86 4.47
C THR A 326 -2.78 -4.70 4.38
N ILE A 327 -2.67 -3.74 5.28
CA ILE A 327 -3.42 -2.49 5.25
C ILE A 327 -2.39 -1.35 5.21
N ILE A 328 -2.62 -0.38 4.36
CA ILE A 328 -1.88 0.90 4.30
C ILE A 328 -2.92 2.00 4.47
N GLU A 329 -2.76 2.85 5.47
CA GLU A 329 -3.76 3.85 5.85
C GLU A 329 -3.56 5.19 5.14
N ASN A 330 -2.30 5.54 4.80
CA ASN A 330 -2.02 6.88 4.30
C ASN A 330 -1.36 6.83 2.93
N ALA A 331 -1.72 7.79 2.06
CA ALA A 331 -1.07 7.96 0.78
C ALA A 331 -0.82 9.45 0.48
N PHE A 332 0.41 9.76 0.08
CA PHE A 332 0.83 11.08 -0.38
C PHE A 332 1.29 10.99 -1.82
N GLY A 333 0.57 11.67 -2.71
CA GLY A 333 0.92 11.88 -4.11
C GLY A 333 2.04 12.90 -4.29
N GLY A 334 2.27 13.33 -5.50
CA GLY A 334 3.39 14.21 -5.83
C GLY A 334 2.98 15.60 -6.32
N SER A 335 3.54 16.01 -7.46
CA SER A 335 3.15 17.25 -8.12
C SER A 335 2.50 16.99 -9.49
N GLY A 336 2.11 15.77 -9.76
CA GLY A 336 1.31 15.37 -10.92
C GLY A 336 -0.17 15.52 -10.66
N ASN A 337 -1.00 15.20 -11.65
CA ASN A 337 -2.43 15.00 -11.42
C ASN A 337 -2.64 13.54 -11.02
N ASP A 338 -2.80 13.30 -9.75
CA ASP A 338 -2.77 11.96 -9.17
C ASP A 338 -4.19 11.42 -8.97
N THR A 339 -4.33 10.11 -8.97
CA THR A 339 -5.52 9.43 -8.52
C THR A 339 -5.13 8.56 -7.33
N ILE A 340 -5.75 8.79 -6.18
CA ILE A 340 -5.51 8.00 -4.98
C ILE A 340 -6.81 7.30 -4.60
N THR A 341 -6.75 5.99 -4.45
CA THR A 341 -7.86 5.16 -4.00
C THR A 341 -7.51 4.53 -2.66
N GLY A 342 -8.29 4.84 -1.65
CA GLY A 342 -8.23 4.26 -0.31
C GLY A 342 -8.71 2.81 -0.26
N ASN A 343 -8.89 2.32 0.94
CA ASN A 343 -9.32 0.95 1.21
C ASN A 343 -10.54 0.91 2.15
N SER A 344 -10.62 -0.06 3.04
CA SER A 344 -11.74 -0.16 3.99
C SER A 344 -11.42 0.33 5.40
N SER A 345 -10.27 0.95 5.59
CA SER A 345 -9.85 1.56 6.87
C SER A 345 -9.99 3.07 6.79
N GLU A 346 -9.90 3.75 7.92
CA GLU A 346 -9.76 5.19 7.97
C GLU A 346 -8.48 5.61 7.25
N ASN A 347 -8.59 6.30 6.10
CA ASN A 347 -7.45 6.70 5.29
C ASN A 347 -7.16 8.21 5.41
N THR A 348 -5.89 8.58 5.27
CA THR A 348 -5.49 9.97 5.00
C THR A 348 -4.91 10.06 3.60
N LEU A 349 -5.62 10.76 2.70
CA LEU A 349 -5.26 10.87 1.29
C LEU A 349 -4.88 12.32 0.96
N ASN A 350 -3.67 12.51 0.42
CA ASN A 350 -3.14 13.80 0.01
C ASN A 350 -2.57 13.70 -1.40
N GLY A 351 -3.21 14.33 -2.38
CA GLY A 351 -2.74 14.36 -3.76
C GLY A 351 -1.41 15.11 -3.95
N GLY A 352 -1.20 16.15 -3.15
CA GLY A 352 -0.09 17.08 -3.30
C GLY A 352 -0.42 18.17 -4.31
N GLU A 353 0.61 18.77 -4.96
CA GLU A 353 0.35 19.75 -6.01
C GLU A 353 -0.27 19.05 -7.23
N GLY A 354 -1.28 19.66 -7.83
CA GLY A 354 -1.89 19.11 -9.04
C GLY A 354 -3.38 19.38 -9.15
N ASN A 355 -4.06 18.51 -9.90
CA ASN A 355 -5.51 18.42 -9.91
C ASN A 355 -5.83 16.94 -9.67
N ASP A 356 -6.12 16.61 -8.44
CA ASP A 356 -6.10 15.25 -7.97
C ASP A 356 -7.53 14.67 -7.83
N LEU A 357 -7.63 13.37 -7.95
CA LEU A 357 -8.82 12.60 -7.66
C LEU A 357 -8.56 11.71 -6.44
N LEU A 358 -9.27 11.98 -5.34
CA LEU A 358 -9.19 11.25 -4.10
C LEU A 358 -10.48 10.45 -3.90
N ILE A 359 -10.36 9.16 -3.63
CA ILE A 359 -11.47 8.22 -3.43
C ILE A 359 -11.21 7.51 -2.10
N GLY A 360 -12.01 7.76 -1.07
CA GLY A 360 -11.76 7.22 0.29
C GLY A 360 -12.04 5.74 0.37
N GLY A 361 -13.25 5.35 0.06
CA GLY A 361 -13.74 3.99 0.21
C GLY A 361 -14.66 3.87 1.42
N THR A 362 -14.52 2.83 2.22
CA THR A 362 -15.27 2.74 3.48
C THR A 362 -14.33 3.04 4.65
N GLY A 363 -14.80 3.75 5.64
CA GLY A 363 -14.03 4.22 6.79
C GLY A 363 -14.27 5.71 6.98
N ASP A 364 -13.85 6.28 8.10
CA ASP A 364 -13.92 7.74 8.31
C ASP A 364 -12.64 8.37 7.71
N ASP A 365 -12.72 8.83 6.46
CA ASP A 365 -11.56 9.22 5.68
C ASP A 365 -11.22 10.72 5.82
N THR A 366 -9.95 11.06 5.63
CA THR A 366 -9.45 12.43 5.63
C THR A 366 -8.81 12.77 4.28
N PHE A 367 -9.34 13.79 3.61
CA PHE A 367 -8.84 14.30 2.33
C PHE A 367 -8.13 15.63 2.52
N VAL A 368 -6.90 15.73 2.04
CA VAL A 368 -6.13 16.99 2.04
C VAL A 368 -6.21 17.63 0.66
N ILE A 369 -6.78 18.85 0.62
CA ILE A 369 -7.07 19.59 -0.61
C ILE A 369 -6.24 20.88 -0.62
N ASP A 370 -5.41 21.04 -1.63
CA ASP A 370 -4.60 22.24 -1.83
C ASP A 370 -4.92 22.99 -3.14
N SER A 371 -5.74 22.40 -4.01
CA SER A 371 -6.21 22.97 -5.27
C SER A 371 -7.73 22.98 -5.36
N ILE A 372 -8.31 24.05 -5.92
CA ILE A 372 -9.76 24.13 -6.20
C ILE A 372 -10.20 23.14 -7.29
N LEU A 373 -9.28 22.50 -7.98
CA LEU A 373 -9.53 21.53 -9.04
C LEU A 373 -9.38 20.10 -8.56
N ASP A 374 -8.99 19.90 -7.29
CA ASP A 374 -9.03 18.58 -6.68
C ASP A 374 -10.47 18.12 -6.52
N THR A 375 -10.66 16.84 -6.69
CA THR A 375 -11.97 16.20 -6.58
C THR A 375 -11.94 15.06 -5.58
N VAL A 376 -12.94 15.02 -4.71
CA VAL A 376 -13.16 13.92 -3.78
C VAL A 376 -14.39 13.15 -4.24
N ASN A 377 -14.33 11.83 -4.21
CA ASN A 377 -15.42 10.95 -4.58
C ASN A 377 -15.72 9.97 -3.44
N GLU A 378 -16.90 10.15 -2.83
CA GLU A 378 -17.45 9.29 -1.78
C GLU A 378 -18.80 8.73 -2.18
N ASN A 379 -19.06 7.48 -1.80
CA ASN A 379 -20.38 6.87 -1.98
C ASN A 379 -21.21 6.99 -0.69
N LEU A 380 -22.48 6.74 -0.80
CA LEU A 380 -23.40 6.81 0.32
C LEU A 380 -23.10 5.73 1.39
N ASN A 381 -22.99 6.14 2.65
CA ASN A 381 -22.70 5.31 3.83
C ASN A 381 -21.30 4.66 3.83
N GLU A 382 -20.31 5.31 3.26
CA GLU A 382 -18.92 4.85 3.35
C GLU A 382 -18.22 5.33 4.62
N GLY A 383 -18.65 6.42 5.24
CA GLY A 383 -18.06 6.92 6.49
C GLY A 383 -18.66 8.21 7.01
N THR A 384 -17.88 8.91 7.81
CA THR A 384 -18.08 10.31 8.21
C THR A 384 -16.79 11.07 7.92
N ASP A 385 -16.74 11.65 6.74
CA ASP A 385 -15.52 12.03 6.07
C ASP A 385 -15.14 13.49 6.29
N LEU A 386 -13.84 13.78 6.30
CA LEU A 386 -13.27 15.08 6.57
C LEU A 386 -12.44 15.61 5.40
N ILE A 387 -12.74 16.82 4.97
CA ILE A 387 -11.86 17.60 4.09
C ILE A 387 -11.04 18.58 4.92
N LEU A 388 -9.72 18.53 4.79
CA LEU A 388 -8.77 19.56 5.24
C LEU A 388 -8.34 20.38 4.02
N THR A 389 -8.70 21.66 3.95
CA THR A 389 -8.41 22.47 2.76
C THR A 389 -7.66 23.75 3.06
N SER A 390 -6.69 24.09 2.21
CA SER A 390 -5.97 25.37 2.21
C SER A 390 -6.50 26.37 1.17
N VAL A 391 -7.57 26.01 0.43
CA VAL A 391 -8.24 26.83 -0.58
C VAL A 391 -9.74 26.89 -0.32
N SER A 392 -10.45 27.83 -0.95
CA SER A 392 -11.91 27.84 -0.89
C SER A 392 -12.47 26.58 -1.56
N TYR A 393 -13.36 25.87 -0.87
CA TYR A 393 -13.85 24.58 -1.34
C TYR A 393 -15.34 24.37 -1.05
N THR A 394 -15.99 23.60 -1.91
CA THR A 394 -17.37 23.15 -1.73
C THR A 394 -17.39 21.66 -1.49
N LEU A 395 -18.04 21.22 -0.41
CA LEU A 395 -18.17 19.80 -0.08
C LEU A 395 -18.85 19.03 -1.22
N PRO A 396 -18.24 17.94 -1.70
CA PRO A 396 -18.93 17.02 -2.61
C PRO A 396 -20.03 16.24 -1.86
N ASN A 397 -20.84 15.50 -2.60
CA ASN A 397 -21.86 14.64 -1.99
C ASN A 397 -21.19 13.61 -1.06
N ASN A 398 -21.91 13.25 0.01
CA ASN A 398 -21.52 12.22 0.98
C ASN A 398 -20.27 12.54 1.83
N VAL A 399 -19.83 13.79 1.90
CA VAL A 399 -18.81 14.26 2.83
C VAL A 399 -19.46 15.19 3.85
N GLU A 400 -19.21 14.98 5.13
CA GLU A 400 -19.90 15.63 6.25
C GLU A 400 -19.10 16.78 6.86
N LYS A 401 -17.76 16.75 6.78
CA LYS A 401 -16.92 17.68 7.54
C LYS A 401 -15.92 18.42 6.66
N ILE A 402 -15.71 19.70 6.98
CA ILE A 402 -14.66 20.50 6.36
C ILE A 402 -13.95 21.36 7.40
N THR A 403 -12.64 21.37 7.35
CA THR A 403 -11.78 22.26 8.15
C THR A 403 -10.94 23.11 7.21
N LEU A 404 -11.06 24.41 7.31
CA LEU A 404 -10.18 25.36 6.64
C LEU A 404 -8.84 25.41 7.37
N THR A 405 -7.74 25.34 6.65
CA THR A 405 -6.38 25.31 7.20
C THR A 405 -5.61 26.60 6.86
N GLY A 406 -4.49 26.84 7.55
CA GLY A 406 -3.65 28.01 7.31
C GLY A 406 -4.26 29.33 7.82
N SER A 407 -3.95 30.45 7.15
CA SER A 407 -4.34 31.80 7.59
C SER A 407 -4.85 32.69 6.44
N LEU A 408 -5.08 32.13 5.27
CA LEU A 408 -5.62 32.86 4.13
C LEU A 408 -7.13 33.04 4.29
N ASP A 409 -7.64 34.12 3.68
CA ASP A 409 -9.08 34.37 3.56
C ASP A 409 -9.66 33.39 2.54
N ILE A 410 -10.26 32.30 3.03
CA ILE A 410 -10.84 31.24 2.21
C ILE A 410 -12.23 30.87 2.74
N ASN A 411 -13.07 30.31 1.88
CA ASN A 411 -14.47 30.07 2.15
C ASN A 411 -14.79 28.56 2.05
N ALA A 412 -15.84 28.14 2.77
CA ALA A 412 -16.37 26.79 2.64
C ALA A 412 -17.88 26.84 2.34
N THR A 413 -18.31 25.93 1.48
CA THR A 413 -19.73 25.69 1.19
C THR A 413 -20.05 24.22 1.45
N GLY A 414 -21.13 23.95 2.17
CA GLY A 414 -21.63 22.61 2.47
C GLY A 414 -22.34 21.95 1.26
N ASN A 415 -22.95 20.83 1.54
CA ASN A 415 -23.78 20.06 0.59
C ASN A 415 -25.23 19.93 1.14
N ASP A 416 -25.95 18.87 0.78
CA ASP A 416 -27.33 18.67 1.23
C ASP A 416 -27.43 17.90 2.59
N LEU A 417 -26.27 17.55 3.20
CA LEU A 417 -26.19 16.84 4.49
C LEU A 417 -26.06 17.82 5.66
N ASP A 418 -26.23 17.33 6.87
CA ASP A 418 -25.89 18.04 8.11
C ASP A 418 -24.36 18.15 8.21
N ASN A 419 -23.79 19.29 7.84
CA ASN A 419 -22.35 19.47 7.75
C ASN A 419 -21.74 20.06 9.03
N THR A 420 -20.46 19.74 9.26
CA THR A 420 -19.65 20.33 10.33
C THR A 420 -18.49 21.12 9.76
N PHE A 421 -18.39 22.40 10.12
CA PHE A 421 -17.38 23.33 9.66
C PHE A 421 -16.41 23.69 10.78
N LYS A 422 -15.16 23.95 10.40
CA LYS A 422 -14.17 24.63 11.24
C LYS A 422 -13.42 25.66 10.40
N SER A 423 -13.44 26.93 10.85
CA SER A 423 -12.73 28.04 10.19
C SER A 423 -11.24 28.06 10.55
N ASN A 424 -10.44 28.76 9.73
CA ASN A 424 -9.04 29.07 10.01
C ASN A 424 -8.88 30.49 10.64
N SER A 425 -7.64 30.98 10.74
CA SER A 425 -7.34 32.29 11.31
C SER A 425 -7.54 33.48 10.35
N GLY A 426 -8.01 33.23 9.11
CA GLY A 426 -8.34 34.25 8.12
C GLY A 426 -9.73 34.84 8.29
N THR A 427 -10.19 35.57 7.26
CA THR A 427 -11.58 36.02 7.13
C THR A 427 -12.32 35.08 6.22
N ASN A 428 -13.33 34.40 6.77
CA ASN A 428 -14.00 33.30 6.09
C ASN A 428 -15.49 33.59 5.88
N GLU A 429 -16.04 33.12 4.79
CA GLU A 429 -17.48 32.95 4.58
C GLU A 429 -17.79 31.44 4.60
N ILE A 430 -18.71 31.04 5.48
CA ILE A 430 -19.17 29.66 5.60
C ILE A 430 -20.65 29.62 5.22
N ASP A 431 -20.98 28.83 4.22
CA ASP A 431 -22.36 28.58 3.76
C ASP A 431 -22.72 27.11 4.00
N GLY A 432 -23.64 26.84 4.93
CA GLY A 432 -24.11 25.48 5.24
C GLY A 432 -24.85 24.81 4.10
N ALA A 433 -25.48 25.60 3.20
CA ALA A 433 -26.34 25.16 2.10
C ALA A 433 -27.67 24.57 2.59
N LEU A 434 -27.90 23.29 2.50
CA LEU A 434 -29.07 22.57 3.02
C LEU A 434 -28.60 21.66 4.16
N GLY A 435 -29.50 21.34 5.10
CA GLY A 435 -29.16 20.49 6.22
C GLY A 435 -29.43 21.17 7.55
N SER A 436 -28.88 20.64 8.61
CA SER A 436 -28.78 21.28 9.91
C SER A 436 -27.30 21.39 10.31
N ASP A 437 -26.72 22.51 9.98
CA ASP A 437 -25.28 22.68 9.91
C ASP A 437 -24.69 23.25 11.19
N ASN A 438 -23.48 22.82 11.52
CA ASN A 438 -22.76 23.18 12.72
C ASN A 438 -21.39 23.79 12.38
N ILE A 439 -21.00 24.84 13.10
CA ILE A 439 -19.62 25.35 13.08
C ILE A 439 -19.00 25.24 14.46
N ILE A 440 -17.74 24.76 14.51
CA ILE A 440 -16.98 24.56 15.74
C ILE A 440 -15.95 25.66 15.91
N PHE A 441 -15.94 26.27 17.12
CA PHE A 441 -15.00 27.27 17.57
C PHE A 441 -14.19 26.75 18.77
N ASP A 442 -12.87 26.90 18.73
CA ASP A 442 -11.95 26.34 19.74
C ASP A 442 -11.95 27.07 21.10
N GLY A 443 -12.49 28.30 21.17
CA GLY A 443 -12.50 29.14 22.37
C GLY A 443 -13.79 29.08 23.18
N LEU A 444 -13.79 29.76 24.32
CA LEU A 444 -15.00 29.98 25.11
C LEU A 444 -15.90 30.98 24.38
N PHE A 445 -17.22 30.91 24.56
CA PHE A 445 -18.16 31.85 23.93
C PHE A 445 -17.78 33.32 24.15
N ASN A 446 -17.30 33.66 25.35
CA ASN A 446 -16.90 35.01 25.69
C ASN A 446 -15.57 35.49 25.07
N ASP A 447 -14.85 34.60 24.40
CA ASP A 447 -13.62 34.93 23.68
C ASP A 447 -13.92 35.55 22.29
N TYR A 448 -15.19 35.55 21.89
CA TYR A 448 -15.62 36.03 20.59
C TYR A 448 -16.47 37.29 20.65
N SER A 449 -16.28 38.18 19.67
CA SER A 449 -17.17 39.30 19.39
C SER A 449 -18.20 38.89 18.34
N LEU A 450 -19.44 39.30 18.58
CA LEU A 450 -20.55 39.05 17.66
C LEU A 450 -21.02 40.35 17.02
N SER A 451 -21.25 40.30 15.71
CA SER A 451 -21.88 41.39 14.96
C SER A 451 -22.80 40.82 13.87
N SER A 452 -23.52 41.67 13.17
CA SER A 452 -24.37 41.28 12.06
C SER A 452 -24.03 42.08 10.82
N SER A 453 -23.90 41.43 9.68
CA SER A 453 -23.68 42.02 8.37
C SER A 453 -24.73 41.53 7.38
N ASN A 454 -25.57 42.42 6.84
CA ASN A 454 -26.64 42.07 5.90
C ASN A 454 -27.62 40.98 6.40
N GLY A 455 -27.80 40.89 7.73
CA GLY A 455 -28.66 39.90 8.38
C GLY A 455 -27.97 38.57 8.71
N ASN A 456 -26.73 38.38 8.33
CA ASN A 456 -25.90 37.23 8.66
C ASN A 456 -25.08 37.47 9.93
N LEU A 457 -24.82 36.44 10.70
CA LEU A 457 -24.00 36.50 11.89
C LEU A 457 -22.52 36.57 11.52
N VAL A 458 -21.78 37.47 12.12
CA VAL A 458 -20.32 37.57 12.03
C VAL A 458 -19.75 37.30 13.41
N ILE A 459 -18.84 36.33 13.50
CA ILE A 459 -18.15 35.93 14.73
C ILE A 459 -16.65 36.22 14.55
N GLU A 460 -16.07 37.01 15.45
CA GLU A 460 -14.65 37.38 15.44
C GLU A 460 -13.96 36.83 16.68
N ASP A 461 -12.87 36.10 16.48
CA ASP A 461 -12.03 35.56 17.54
C ASP A 461 -11.11 36.62 18.12
N ASN A 462 -11.31 36.99 19.40
CA ASN A 462 -10.54 38.03 20.10
C ASN A 462 -9.31 37.47 20.85
N ARG A 463 -9.06 36.18 20.80
CA ARG A 463 -7.89 35.57 21.43
C ARG A 463 -6.61 36.02 20.74
N SER A 464 -5.50 35.99 21.46
CA SER A 464 -4.20 36.42 20.93
C SER A 464 -3.66 35.52 19.83
N ASP A 465 -4.08 34.25 19.82
CA ASP A 465 -3.75 33.27 18.81
C ASP A 465 -4.76 33.25 17.64
N SER A 466 -5.95 33.81 17.84
CA SER A 466 -7.00 34.02 16.82
C SER A 466 -7.17 32.84 15.84
N LEU A 467 -7.27 31.61 16.38
CA LEU A 467 -7.27 30.39 15.56
C LEU A 467 -8.46 30.31 14.59
N ASN A 468 -9.59 30.98 14.93
CA ASN A 468 -10.80 30.96 14.11
C ASN A 468 -11.05 32.27 13.34
N GLY A 469 -10.16 33.25 13.43
CA GLY A 469 -10.23 34.50 12.68
C GLY A 469 -11.57 35.23 12.74
N THR A 470 -12.06 35.71 11.61
CA THR A 470 -13.39 36.30 11.46
C THR A 470 -14.24 35.46 10.52
N THR A 471 -15.39 34.96 10.98
CA THR A 471 -16.26 34.09 10.20
C THR A 471 -17.65 34.71 10.01
N THR A 472 -18.09 34.83 8.76
CA THR A 472 -19.47 35.20 8.38
C THR A 472 -20.25 33.91 8.02
N LEU A 473 -21.42 33.73 8.64
CA LEU A 473 -22.22 32.52 8.54
C LEU A 473 -23.46 32.74 7.65
N PHE A 474 -23.65 31.82 6.70
CA PHE A 474 -24.84 31.71 5.85
C PHE A 474 -25.40 30.28 6.02
N ASN A 475 -26.72 30.15 6.17
CA ASN A 475 -27.41 28.86 6.23
C ASN A 475 -26.76 27.86 7.24
N VAL A 476 -26.24 28.32 8.35
CA VAL A 476 -25.72 27.54 9.47
C VAL A 476 -26.65 27.69 10.64
N GLU A 477 -27.02 26.63 11.32
CA GLU A 477 -28.00 26.64 12.43
C GLU A 477 -27.34 26.69 13.79
N ILE A 478 -26.17 26.10 13.95
CA ILE A 478 -25.55 25.85 15.24
C ILE A 478 -24.11 26.39 15.27
N ALA A 479 -23.74 27.05 16.35
CA ALA A 479 -22.36 27.37 16.69
C ALA A 479 -21.98 26.70 18.01
N GLU A 480 -20.95 25.86 17.96
CA GLU A 480 -20.41 25.14 19.10
C GLU A 480 -19.11 25.81 19.57
N PHE A 481 -19.10 26.26 20.83
CA PHE A 481 -17.93 26.80 21.52
C PHE A 481 -17.45 25.79 22.56
N SER A 482 -16.22 25.91 23.02
CA SER A 482 -15.67 24.96 23.99
C SER A 482 -16.45 24.86 25.33
N ASP A 483 -17.24 25.86 25.67
CA ASP A 483 -18.07 25.92 26.90
C ASP A 483 -19.58 25.90 26.65
N SER A 484 -20.05 26.05 25.42
CA SER A 484 -21.47 26.14 25.13
C SER A 484 -21.83 25.96 23.68
N THR A 485 -23.04 25.45 23.41
CA THR A 485 -23.65 25.40 22.09
C THR A 485 -24.77 26.43 21.99
N LYS A 486 -24.83 27.15 20.87
CA LYS A 486 -25.81 28.20 20.60
C LYS A 486 -26.46 28.00 19.24
N THR A 487 -27.74 28.34 19.12
CA THR A 487 -28.33 28.48 17.77
C THR A 487 -28.00 29.87 17.21
N ILE A 488 -27.77 29.93 15.89
CA ILE A 488 -27.49 31.19 15.19
C ILE A 488 -28.67 32.16 15.36
N THR A 489 -29.90 31.65 15.37
CA THR A 489 -31.12 32.46 15.63
C THR A 489 -31.09 33.09 17.01
N GLU A 490 -30.67 32.39 18.06
CA GLU A 490 -30.54 33.00 19.42
C GLU A 490 -29.51 34.11 19.46
N LEU A 491 -28.36 33.91 18.80
CA LEU A 491 -27.27 34.87 18.73
C LEU A 491 -27.72 36.16 18.01
N LEU A 492 -28.36 36.02 16.85
CA LEU A 492 -28.91 37.16 16.08
C LEU A 492 -30.00 37.92 16.85
N ASN A 493 -30.92 37.22 17.53
CA ASN A 493 -31.96 37.86 18.34
C ASN A 493 -31.35 38.62 19.53
N GLY A 494 -30.29 38.10 20.13
CA GLY A 494 -29.52 38.77 21.17
C GLY A 494 -28.95 40.10 20.69
N LEU A 495 -28.32 40.15 19.53
CA LEU A 495 -27.78 41.37 18.91
C LEU A 495 -28.87 42.40 18.62
N ASN A 496 -29.99 42.01 18.01
CA ASN A 496 -31.11 42.88 17.67
C ASN A 496 -31.73 43.53 18.95
N SER A 497 -31.87 42.75 20.02
CA SER A 497 -32.41 43.24 21.28
C SER A 497 -31.52 44.28 21.97
N ILE A 498 -30.20 44.24 21.76
CA ILE A 498 -29.23 45.22 22.24
C ILE A 498 -29.36 46.52 21.44
N THR A 499 -29.48 46.42 20.14
CA THR A 499 -29.63 47.56 19.22
C THR A 499 -30.92 48.33 19.49
N GLU A 500 -32.05 47.68 19.71
CA GLU A 500 -33.33 48.31 20.07
C GLU A 500 -33.27 49.00 21.42
N ARG A 501 -32.59 48.44 22.44
CA ARG A 501 -32.40 49.08 23.75
C ARG A 501 -31.55 50.32 23.65
N ASN A 502 -30.49 50.32 22.86
CA ASN A 502 -29.65 51.51 22.65
C ASN A 502 -30.41 52.63 21.92
N TYR A 503 -31.21 52.29 20.91
CA TYR A 503 -32.09 53.25 20.23
C TYR A 503 -33.13 53.87 21.15
N SER A 504 -33.71 53.13 22.07
CA SER A 504 -34.70 53.61 23.04
C SER A 504 -34.07 54.50 24.11
N THR A 505 -32.82 54.23 24.52
CA THR A 505 -32.08 55.06 25.50
C THR A 505 -31.56 56.40 24.90
N GLU A 506 -31.15 56.42 23.63
CA GLU A 506 -30.77 57.64 22.92
C GLU A 506 -31.99 58.55 22.68
N ASN A 507 -33.14 58.02 22.31
CA ASN A 507 -34.38 58.82 22.16
C ASN A 507 -34.94 59.38 23.49
N LEU A 508 -34.67 58.73 24.63
CA LEU A 508 -35.03 59.21 25.93
C LEU A 508 -34.13 60.42 26.38
N ASN A 509 -32.85 60.39 26.02
CA ASN A 509 -31.90 61.45 26.33
C ASN A 509 -32.08 62.72 25.44
N THR A 510 -32.66 62.61 24.25
CA THR A 510 -32.91 63.75 23.37
C THR A 510 -34.22 64.49 23.70
N ASN A 511 -35.17 63.85 24.43
CA ASN A 511 -36.41 64.49 24.84
C ASN A 511 -36.32 65.29 26.15
N ASP A 512 -35.29 65.11 26.99
CA ASP A 512 -35.07 65.84 28.22
C ASP A 512 -34.23 67.12 28.04
N ALA A 513 -33.73 67.41 26.83
CA ALA A 513 -32.95 68.65 26.57
C ALA A 513 -33.77 69.85 26.05
N ASN A 514 -35.11 69.73 25.98
CA ASN A 514 -36.03 70.80 25.52
C ASN A 514 -37.16 71.11 26.52
N THR A 515 -36.84 71.34 27.80
CA THR A 515 -37.73 72.01 28.74
C THR A 515 -36.98 73.09 29.52
#